data_1e60e06b00dacbdc588c5c3cfb7f24f1
#
_entry.id   1e60e06b00dacbdc588c5c3cfb7f24f1
#
_cell.length_a   1.000
_cell.length_b   1.000
_cell.length_c   1.000
_cell.angle_alpha   90.00
_cell.angle_beta   90.00
_cell.angle_gamma   90.00
#
_symmetry.space_group_name_H-M   'P 1'
#
loop_
_entity.id
_entity.type
_entity.pdbx_description
1 polymer ?
#
loop_
_entity_poly.entity_id
_entity_poly.type
_entity_poly.pdbx_seq_one_letter_code
_entity_poly.pdbx_strand_id
1 'polypeptide(L)'
;MKIIEDKFLPSHFVNRYEDITPEFLKAHNIKAVMTDLDNTLVAFDEADANDNVLKWIKTLEDSNIKLLILSNGNDSRVAGFAEPHGIKYISAAKKPMLGNFHRGLKMLGTKKANTIMVGDQLMTDILGANRVNINSILVVPVKEKDGWATYLNRRIERVIMKYFKRKNMITWED
;
A
#
# COMPACT_ATOMS: atom_id res chain seq x y z
N MET A 1 11.14 14.85 16.62
CA MET A 1 11.76 14.18 15.46
C MET A 1 11.46 12.70 15.46
N LYS A 2 11.62 11.96 16.55
CA LYS A 2 11.22 10.54 16.66
C LYS A 2 9.74 10.29 16.27
N ILE A 3 8.84 11.21 16.57
CA ILE A 3 7.41 11.13 16.20
C ILE A 3 7.19 11.06 14.69
N ILE A 4 7.99 11.78 13.88
CA ILE A 4 7.87 11.74 12.41
C ILE A 4 8.32 10.37 11.90
N GLU A 5 9.41 9.85 12.43
CA GLU A 5 9.95 8.54 12.10
C GLU A 5 8.93 7.44 12.47
N ASP A 6 8.47 7.42 13.71
CA ASP A 6 7.52 6.42 14.20
C ASP A 6 6.19 6.40 13.40
N LYS A 7 5.78 7.55 12.84
CA LYS A 7 4.51 7.67 12.12
C LYS A 7 4.61 7.51 10.62
N PHE A 8 5.69 7.97 10.00
CA PHE A 8 5.76 8.12 8.55
C PHE A 8 6.92 7.36 7.89
N LEU A 9 7.84 6.75 8.67
CA LEU A 9 8.87 5.93 8.06
C LEU A 9 8.28 4.56 7.68
N PRO A 10 8.27 4.19 6.39
CA PRO A 10 7.88 2.85 5.99
C PRO A 10 8.94 1.84 6.37
N SER A 11 8.55 0.57 6.46
CA SER A 11 9.50 -0.54 6.72
C SER A 11 10.42 -0.75 5.53
N HIS A 12 9.92 -0.55 4.31
CA HIS A 12 10.65 -0.73 3.06
C HIS A 12 10.25 0.32 2.02
N PHE A 13 11.14 0.55 1.04
CA PHE A 13 10.91 1.38 -0.13
C PHE A 13 11.19 0.56 -1.37
N VAL A 14 10.26 0.51 -2.31
CA VAL A 14 10.44 -0.14 -3.62
C VAL A 14 9.94 0.76 -4.73
N ASN A 15 10.45 0.57 -5.95
CA ASN A 15 10.03 1.40 -7.08
C ASN A 15 8.60 1.08 -7.52
N ARG A 16 8.26 -0.21 -7.56
CA ARG A 16 6.96 -0.69 -8.05
C ARG A 16 6.48 -1.90 -7.25
N TYR A 17 5.18 -2.17 -7.30
CA TYR A 17 4.61 -3.35 -6.65
C TYR A 17 5.20 -4.66 -7.19
N GLU A 18 5.63 -4.71 -8.47
CA GLU A 18 6.26 -5.89 -9.06
C GLU A 18 7.58 -6.28 -8.37
N ASP A 19 8.24 -5.33 -7.74
CA ASP A 19 9.48 -5.58 -6.99
C ASP A 19 9.20 -6.30 -5.64
N ILE A 20 7.92 -6.36 -5.23
CA ILE A 20 7.48 -7.10 -4.04
C ILE A 20 7.22 -8.55 -4.43
N THR A 21 8.29 -9.35 -4.42
CA THR A 21 8.22 -10.76 -4.81
C THR A 21 7.75 -11.67 -3.67
N PRO A 22 7.22 -12.86 -3.97
CA PRO A 22 6.92 -13.86 -2.94
C PRO A 22 8.11 -14.23 -2.06
N GLU A 23 9.33 -14.26 -2.62
CA GLU A 23 10.58 -14.53 -1.91
C GLU A 23 10.85 -13.43 -0.88
N PHE A 24 10.73 -12.15 -1.28
CA PHE A 24 10.84 -11.00 -0.39
C PHE A 24 9.83 -11.11 0.76
N LEU A 25 8.57 -11.38 0.47
CA LEU A 25 7.51 -11.48 1.47
C LEU A 25 7.76 -12.64 2.45
N LYS A 26 8.18 -13.80 1.95
CA LYS A 26 8.54 -14.96 2.78
C LYS A 26 9.74 -14.70 3.68
N ALA A 27 10.77 -14.04 3.17
CA ALA A 27 11.95 -13.66 3.95
C ALA A 27 11.59 -12.75 5.14
N HIS A 28 10.53 -11.94 5.02
CA HIS A 28 10.01 -11.09 6.09
C HIS A 28 8.84 -11.71 6.87
N ASN A 29 8.58 -13.01 6.69
CA ASN A 29 7.48 -13.74 7.33
C ASN A 29 6.08 -13.16 7.05
N ILE A 30 5.90 -12.54 5.89
CA ILE A 30 4.63 -11.98 5.43
C ILE A 30 3.79 -13.06 4.76
N LYS A 31 2.53 -13.16 5.17
CA LYS A 31 1.53 -14.10 4.67
C LYS A 31 0.35 -13.41 3.99
N ALA A 32 0.26 -12.10 4.13
CA ALA A 32 -0.80 -11.33 3.53
C ALA A 32 -0.34 -9.91 3.18
N VAL A 33 -0.84 -9.42 2.06
CA VAL A 33 -0.65 -8.07 1.55
C VAL A 33 -1.99 -7.33 1.59
N MET A 34 -2.02 -6.17 2.24
CA MET A 34 -3.01 -5.13 1.99
C MET A 34 -2.40 -4.14 1.02
N THR A 35 -3.09 -3.76 -0.02
CA THR A 35 -2.56 -2.80 -1.00
C THR A 35 -3.56 -1.69 -1.27
N ASP A 36 -3.08 -0.46 -1.45
CA ASP A 36 -3.88 0.55 -2.10
C ASP A 36 -4.07 0.19 -3.59
N LEU A 37 -5.01 0.84 -4.26
CA LEU A 37 -5.32 0.60 -5.66
C LEU A 37 -4.72 1.69 -6.55
N ASP A 38 -5.27 2.91 -6.42
CA ASP A 38 -5.00 4.03 -7.30
C ASP A 38 -3.58 4.57 -7.10
N ASN A 39 -2.80 4.60 -8.17
CA ASN A 39 -1.38 4.97 -8.22
C ASN A 39 -0.43 4.00 -7.49
N THR A 40 -0.93 2.92 -6.93
CA THR A 40 -0.12 1.84 -6.35
C THR A 40 -0.03 0.66 -7.31
N LEU A 41 -1.16 0.07 -7.71
CA LEU A 41 -1.24 -1.04 -8.66
C LEU A 41 -1.48 -0.54 -10.10
N VAL A 42 -2.35 0.42 -10.27
CA VAL A 42 -2.71 1.03 -11.56
C VAL A 42 -2.80 2.54 -11.42
N ALA A 43 -2.70 3.27 -12.51
CA ALA A 43 -2.98 4.70 -12.51
C ALA A 43 -4.45 4.96 -12.12
N PHE A 44 -4.73 6.10 -11.49
CA PHE A 44 -6.07 6.43 -10.99
C PHE A 44 -7.14 6.54 -12.11
N ASP A 45 -6.70 6.75 -13.35
CA ASP A 45 -7.52 6.85 -14.57
C ASP A 45 -7.58 5.53 -15.37
N GLU A 46 -6.93 4.46 -14.93
CA GLU A 46 -7.04 3.12 -15.49
C GLU A 46 -8.17 2.34 -14.80
N ALA A 47 -9.17 1.91 -15.57
CA ALA A 47 -10.33 1.21 -15.03
C ALA A 47 -10.00 -0.22 -14.58
N ASP A 48 -9.20 -0.94 -15.40
CA ASP A 48 -8.97 -2.38 -15.27
C ASP A 48 -7.53 -2.72 -14.91
N ALA A 49 -7.35 -3.95 -14.42
CA ALA A 49 -6.04 -4.53 -14.21
C ALA A 49 -5.36 -4.83 -15.55
N ASN A 50 -4.12 -4.36 -15.71
CA ASN A 50 -3.29 -4.76 -16.83
C ASN A 50 -2.63 -6.13 -16.57
N ASP A 51 -2.00 -6.70 -17.61
CA ASP A 51 -1.39 -8.04 -17.54
C ASP A 51 -0.34 -8.17 -16.44
N ASN A 52 0.42 -7.10 -16.17
CA ASN A 52 1.44 -7.12 -15.11
C ASN A 52 0.82 -7.23 -13.72
N VAL A 53 -0.26 -6.50 -13.46
CA VAL A 53 -1.00 -6.59 -12.20
C VAL A 53 -1.57 -8.00 -12.01
N LEU A 54 -2.22 -8.54 -13.05
CA LEU A 54 -2.80 -9.89 -13.00
C LEU A 54 -1.72 -10.96 -12.77
N LYS A 55 -0.58 -10.82 -13.43
CA LYS A 55 0.55 -11.72 -13.24
C LYS A 55 1.09 -11.64 -11.82
N TRP A 56 1.26 -10.45 -11.27
CA TRP A 56 1.72 -10.27 -9.90
C TRP A 56 0.74 -10.87 -8.89
N ILE A 57 -0.57 -10.62 -9.03
CA ILE A 57 -1.63 -11.21 -8.20
C ILE A 57 -1.52 -12.73 -8.22
N LYS A 58 -1.37 -13.31 -9.41
CA LYS A 58 -1.24 -14.75 -9.57
C LYS A 58 0.01 -15.30 -8.86
N THR A 59 1.14 -14.60 -8.92
CA THR A 59 2.37 -15.05 -8.21
C THR A 59 2.16 -15.07 -6.68
N LEU A 60 1.39 -14.13 -6.13
CA LEU A 60 1.04 -14.13 -4.71
C LEU A 60 0.15 -15.31 -4.35
N GLU A 61 -0.90 -15.57 -5.16
CA GLU A 61 -1.82 -16.69 -4.96
C GLU A 61 -1.09 -18.03 -5.01
N ASP A 62 -0.28 -18.27 -6.04
CA ASP A 62 0.51 -19.50 -6.24
C ASP A 62 1.50 -19.71 -5.05
N SER A 63 1.84 -18.65 -4.35
CA SER A 63 2.70 -18.66 -3.16
C SER A 63 1.95 -18.72 -1.82
N ASN A 64 0.61 -18.87 -1.85
CA ASN A 64 -0.28 -18.83 -0.69
C ASN A 64 -0.21 -17.53 0.11
N ILE A 65 0.07 -16.40 -0.54
CA ILE A 65 0.05 -15.08 0.04
C ILE A 65 -1.32 -14.46 -0.25
N LYS A 66 -2.03 -14.10 0.81
CA LYS A 66 -3.36 -13.51 0.70
C LYS A 66 -3.27 -12.05 0.28
N LEU A 67 -4.24 -11.60 -0.54
CA LEU A 67 -4.32 -10.22 -1.02
C LEU A 67 -5.66 -9.59 -0.63
N LEU A 68 -5.62 -8.30 -0.27
CA LEU A 68 -6.78 -7.45 -0.03
C LEU A 68 -6.49 -6.03 -0.51
N ILE A 69 -7.39 -5.47 -1.28
CA ILE A 69 -7.34 -4.05 -1.66
C ILE A 69 -7.99 -3.21 -0.55
N LEU A 70 -7.24 -2.24 -0.01
CA LEU A 70 -7.69 -1.29 1.00
C LEU A 70 -7.57 0.12 0.42
N SER A 71 -8.65 0.64 -0.17
CA SER A 71 -8.63 1.90 -0.92
C SER A 71 -9.56 2.96 -0.36
N ASN A 72 -9.13 4.23 -0.45
CA ASN A 72 -9.99 5.39 -0.18
C ASN A 72 -10.95 5.72 -1.35
N GLY A 73 -10.78 5.05 -2.49
CA GLY A 73 -11.68 5.14 -3.63
C GLY A 73 -13.11 4.73 -3.30
N ASN A 74 -14.08 5.24 -4.08
CA ASN A 74 -15.49 4.86 -3.91
C ASN A 74 -15.72 3.39 -4.28
N ASP A 75 -16.88 2.88 -3.87
CA ASP A 75 -17.20 1.46 -4.03
C ASP A 75 -17.25 1.03 -5.50
N SER A 76 -17.87 1.82 -6.36
CA SER A 76 -17.95 1.52 -7.81
C SER A 76 -16.56 1.35 -8.44
N ARG A 77 -15.61 2.21 -8.06
CA ARG A 77 -14.22 2.14 -8.56
C ARG A 77 -13.51 0.88 -8.08
N VAL A 78 -13.57 0.62 -6.77
CA VAL A 78 -12.81 -0.47 -6.16
C VAL A 78 -13.42 -1.83 -6.46
N ALA A 79 -14.76 -1.94 -6.38
CA ALA A 79 -15.49 -3.14 -6.75
C ALA A 79 -15.30 -3.49 -8.24
N GLY A 80 -15.43 -2.50 -9.12
CA GLY A 80 -15.24 -2.67 -10.56
C GLY A 80 -13.86 -3.25 -10.92
N PHE A 81 -12.83 -2.89 -10.14
CA PHE A 81 -11.50 -3.47 -10.31
C PHE A 81 -11.37 -4.86 -9.66
N ALA A 82 -11.85 -5.03 -8.43
CA ALA A 82 -11.55 -6.20 -7.61
C ALA A 82 -12.43 -7.42 -7.92
N GLU A 83 -13.74 -7.22 -8.15
CA GLU A 83 -14.71 -8.30 -8.32
C GLU A 83 -14.45 -9.18 -9.54
N PRO A 84 -14.12 -8.64 -10.73
CA PRO A 84 -13.81 -9.47 -11.90
C PRO A 84 -12.65 -10.45 -11.68
N HIS A 85 -11.77 -10.14 -10.73
CA HIS A 85 -10.57 -10.93 -10.42
C HIS A 85 -10.67 -11.69 -9.10
N GLY A 86 -11.84 -11.69 -8.44
CA GLY A 86 -12.05 -12.39 -7.17
C GLY A 86 -11.23 -11.86 -6.00
N ILE A 87 -10.74 -10.61 -6.08
CA ILE A 87 -9.89 -10.00 -5.06
C ILE A 87 -10.77 -9.45 -3.93
N LYS A 88 -10.41 -9.76 -2.68
CA LYS A 88 -11.05 -9.14 -1.51
C LYS A 88 -10.72 -7.65 -1.46
N TYR A 89 -11.70 -6.83 -1.09
CA TYR A 89 -11.49 -5.39 -1.02
C TYR A 89 -12.27 -4.71 0.11
N ILE A 90 -11.81 -3.52 0.47
CA ILE A 90 -12.50 -2.53 1.30
C ILE A 90 -12.39 -1.20 0.58
N SER A 91 -13.51 -0.72 0.06
CA SER A 91 -13.66 0.61 -0.54
C SER A 91 -13.94 1.66 0.52
N ALA A 92 -13.81 2.94 0.17
CA ALA A 92 -14.04 4.08 1.08
C ALA A 92 -13.38 3.87 2.45
N ALA A 93 -12.17 3.36 2.46
CA ALA A 93 -11.49 2.86 3.66
C ALA A 93 -11.16 3.95 4.70
N LYS A 94 -11.25 5.23 4.31
CA LYS A 94 -10.97 6.39 5.17
C LYS A 94 -9.57 6.32 5.82
N LYS A 95 -8.58 5.78 5.09
CA LYS A 95 -7.19 5.81 5.57
C LYS A 95 -6.75 7.26 5.84
N PRO A 96 -6.06 7.55 6.92
CA PRO A 96 -5.36 6.65 7.85
C PRO A 96 -6.18 6.23 9.10
N MET A 97 -7.51 6.20 9.05
CA MET A 97 -8.34 5.72 10.16
C MET A 97 -8.15 4.21 10.36
N LEU A 98 -8.06 3.77 11.63
CA LEU A 98 -7.61 2.41 11.99
C LEU A 98 -8.64 1.31 11.74
N GLY A 99 -9.94 1.66 11.75
CA GLY A 99 -11.04 0.68 11.71
C GLY A 99 -10.95 -0.28 10.53
N ASN A 100 -10.71 0.24 9.33
CA ASN A 100 -10.66 -0.58 8.14
C ASN A 100 -9.36 -1.38 7.98
N PHE A 101 -8.25 -0.95 8.61
CA PHE A 101 -7.05 -1.82 8.74
C PHE A 101 -7.36 -3.05 9.60
N HIS A 102 -8.02 -2.88 10.74
CA HIS A 102 -8.43 -4.01 11.59
C HIS A 102 -9.44 -4.91 10.90
N ARG A 103 -10.41 -4.33 10.17
CA ARG A 103 -11.35 -5.09 9.34
C ARG A 103 -10.62 -5.92 8.29
N GLY A 104 -9.64 -5.34 7.61
CA GLY A 104 -8.81 -6.03 6.61
C GLY A 104 -8.05 -7.21 7.20
N LEU A 105 -7.42 -7.06 8.37
CA LEU A 105 -6.76 -8.17 9.09
C LEU A 105 -7.74 -9.32 9.36
N LYS A 106 -8.95 -8.99 9.81
CA LYS A 106 -10.00 -9.98 10.07
C LYS A 106 -10.44 -10.69 8.78
N MET A 107 -10.63 -9.94 7.69
CA MET A 107 -11.02 -10.51 6.38
C MET A 107 -9.94 -11.44 5.81
N LEU A 108 -8.68 -11.11 6.02
CA LEU A 108 -7.53 -11.92 5.62
C LEU A 108 -7.29 -13.11 6.56
N GLY A 109 -7.81 -13.06 7.79
CA GLY A 109 -7.52 -14.06 8.81
C GLY A 109 -6.03 -14.11 9.16
N THR A 110 -5.38 -12.94 9.26
CA THR A 110 -3.94 -12.80 9.51
C THR A 110 -3.65 -11.90 10.70
N LYS A 111 -2.44 -12.01 11.24
CA LYS A 111 -1.95 -11.16 12.34
C LYS A 111 -1.19 -9.96 11.77
N LYS A 112 -1.07 -8.89 12.55
CA LYS A 112 -0.30 -7.69 12.21
C LYS A 112 1.14 -8.02 11.79
N ALA A 113 1.81 -8.89 12.54
CA ALA A 113 3.20 -9.30 12.28
C ALA A 113 3.42 -10.07 10.97
N ASN A 114 2.35 -10.61 10.37
CA ASN A 114 2.39 -11.38 9.13
C ASN A 114 1.67 -10.67 7.97
N THR A 115 1.34 -9.41 8.14
CA THR A 115 0.64 -8.58 7.15
C THR A 115 1.47 -7.35 6.84
N ILE A 116 1.49 -6.96 5.57
CA ILE A 116 2.16 -5.74 5.14
C ILE A 116 1.18 -4.87 4.36
N MET A 117 1.29 -3.54 4.53
CA MET A 117 0.56 -2.55 3.74
C MET A 117 1.44 -2.01 2.63
N VAL A 118 0.95 -2.01 1.40
CA VAL A 118 1.61 -1.43 0.22
C VAL A 118 0.82 -0.22 -0.24
N GLY A 119 1.47 0.90 -0.43
CA GLY A 119 0.82 2.12 -0.91
C GLY A 119 1.79 3.19 -1.36
N ASP A 120 1.28 4.20 -2.05
CA ASP A 120 2.06 5.32 -2.62
C ASP A 120 2.03 6.59 -1.76
N GLN A 121 1.22 6.62 -0.68
CA GLN A 121 1.02 7.82 0.12
C GLN A 121 1.45 7.65 1.59
N LEU A 122 2.35 8.54 2.04
CA LEU A 122 2.78 8.58 3.45
C LEU A 122 1.63 8.92 4.40
N MET A 123 0.75 9.84 4.01
CA MET A 123 -0.30 10.41 4.87
C MET A 123 -1.49 9.47 5.10
N THR A 124 -1.69 8.49 4.23
CA THR A 124 -2.82 7.55 4.31
C THR A 124 -2.36 6.13 4.57
N ASP A 125 -1.50 5.60 3.72
CA ASP A 125 -1.10 4.19 3.74
C ASP A 125 -0.09 3.92 4.85
N ILE A 126 1.02 4.66 4.84
CA ILE A 126 2.12 4.44 5.78
C ILE A 126 1.74 4.87 7.19
N LEU A 127 1.14 6.07 7.33
CA LEU A 127 0.64 6.55 8.61
C LEU A 127 -0.39 5.58 9.22
N GLY A 128 -1.32 5.09 8.41
CA GLY A 128 -2.34 4.13 8.85
C GLY A 128 -1.72 2.82 9.31
N ALA A 129 -0.83 2.24 8.49
CA ALA A 129 -0.13 0.99 8.80
C ALA A 129 0.70 1.10 10.09
N ASN A 130 1.51 2.16 10.22
CA ASN A 130 2.34 2.37 11.41
C ASN A 130 1.50 2.55 12.68
N ARG A 131 0.35 3.23 12.60
CA ARG A 131 -0.57 3.39 13.74
C ARG A 131 -1.22 2.09 14.20
N VAL A 132 -1.39 1.11 13.32
CA VAL A 132 -1.89 -0.22 13.70
C VAL A 132 -0.77 -1.24 13.93
N ASN A 133 0.50 -0.83 13.83
CA ASN A 133 1.68 -1.69 13.92
C ASN A 133 1.68 -2.83 12.88
N ILE A 134 1.42 -2.48 11.63
CA ILE A 134 1.59 -3.33 10.45
C ILE A 134 2.82 -2.81 9.70
N ASN A 135 3.69 -3.70 9.21
CA ASN A 135 4.78 -3.34 8.31
C ASN A 135 4.23 -2.65 7.06
N SER A 136 5.00 -1.77 6.47
CA SER A 136 4.57 -0.99 5.31
C SER A 136 5.66 -0.87 4.25
N ILE A 137 5.24 -0.84 2.99
CA ILE A 137 6.09 -0.59 1.83
C ILE A 137 5.56 0.66 1.14
N LEU A 138 6.44 1.64 0.95
CA LEU A 138 6.14 2.79 0.10
C LEU A 138 6.61 2.49 -1.31
N VAL A 139 5.70 2.63 -2.28
CA VAL A 139 6.02 2.54 -3.71
C VAL A 139 6.01 3.93 -4.36
N VAL A 140 6.72 4.05 -5.47
CA VAL A 140 6.63 5.28 -6.28
C VAL A 140 5.26 5.30 -6.97
N PRO A 141 4.52 6.43 -6.95
CA PRO A 141 3.23 6.53 -7.62
C PRO A 141 3.33 6.23 -9.11
N VAL A 142 2.39 5.43 -9.64
CA VAL A 142 2.34 5.08 -11.08
C VAL A 142 2.20 6.34 -11.94
N LYS A 143 1.39 7.31 -11.49
CA LYS A 143 1.16 8.58 -12.18
C LYS A 143 1.01 9.72 -11.19
N GLU A 144 1.50 10.89 -11.52
CA GLU A 144 1.25 12.07 -10.69
C GLU A 144 -0.23 12.47 -10.77
N LYS A 145 -0.91 12.52 -9.61
CA LYS A 145 -2.30 13.01 -9.52
C LYS A 145 -2.34 14.53 -9.54
N ASP A 146 -3.11 15.09 -10.46
CA ASP A 146 -3.46 16.49 -10.48
C ASP A 146 -4.79 16.72 -9.72
N GLY A 147 -4.72 16.74 -8.38
CA GLY A 147 -5.89 17.00 -7.54
C GLY A 147 -5.58 17.93 -6.37
N TRP A 148 -6.51 18.86 -6.06
CA TRP A 148 -6.28 19.90 -5.04
C TRP A 148 -6.00 19.33 -3.63
N ALA A 149 -6.75 18.33 -3.18
CA ALA A 149 -6.53 17.66 -1.89
C ALA A 149 -5.20 16.89 -1.87
N THR A 150 -4.78 16.36 -3.02
CA THR A 150 -3.52 15.67 -3.22
C THR A 150 -2.34 16.63 -3.17
N TYR A 151 -2.50 17.88 -3.61
CA TYR A 151 -1.43 18.88 -3.65
C TYR A 151 -0.89 19.21 -2.25
N LEU A 152 -1.78 19.43 -1.27
CA LEU A 152 -1.37 19.73 0.10
C LEU A 152 -0.66 18.54 0.75
N ASN A 153 -1.22 17.33 0.62
CA ASN A 153 -0.61 16.11 1.14
C ASN A 153 0.77 15.87 0.52
N ARG A 154 0.92 16.01 -0.79
CA ARG A 154 2.20 15.85 -1.49
C ARG A 154 3.25 16.89 -1.06
N ARG A 155 2.81 18.08 -0.68
CA ARG A 155 3.73 19.11 -0.16
C ARG A 155 4.31 18.72 1.20
N ILE A 156 3.46 18.17 2.09
CA ILE A 156 3.88 17.64 3.39
C ILE A 156 4.76 16.41 3.19
N GLU A 157 4.37 15.50 2.34
CA GLU A 157 5.14 14.29 2.01
C GLU A 157 6.53 14.62 1.48
N ARG A 158 6.65 15.61 0.59
CA ARG A 158 7.96 16.08 0.09
C ARG A 158 8.87 16.60 1.22
N VAL A 159 8.32 17.27 2.21
CA VAL A 159 9.08 17.75 3.37
C VAL A 159 9.57 16.57 4.22
N ILE A 160 8.67 15.61 4.49
CA ILE A 160 9.00 14.39 5.25
C ILE A 160 10.06 13.56 4.51
N MET A 161 9.89 13.36 3.20
CA MET A 161 10.85 12.62 2.37
C MET A 161 12.23 13.30 2.31
N LYS A 162 12.27 14.64 2.23
CA LYS A 162 13.55 15.38 2.36
C LYS A 162 14.21 15.18 3.71
N TYR A 163 13.43 15.13 4.78
CA TYR A 163 13.94 14.83 6.11
C TYR A 163 14.55 13.44 6.17
N PHE A 164 13.86 12.41 5.67
CA PHE A 164 14.37 11.04 5.63
C PHE A 164 15.64 10.91 4.78
N LYS A 165 15.67 11.55 3.60
CA LYS A 165 16.88 11.59 2.74
C LYS A 165 18.09 12.20 3.46
N ARG A 166 17.90 13.33 4.14
CA ARG A 166 18.98 13.98 4.91
C ARG A 166 19.52 13.13 6.06
N LYS A 167 18.68 12.23 6.57
CA LYS A 167 19.03 11.30 7.66
C LYS A 167 19.57 9.95 7.17
N ASN A 168 19.69 9.76 5.86
CA ASN A 168 20.05 8.48 5.23
C ASN A 168 19.13 7.32 5.70
N MET A 169 17.85 7.61 5.88
CA MET A 169 16.85 6.63 6.35
C MET A 169 16.07 5.98 5.19
N ILE A 170 16.29 6.45 3.96
CA ILE A 170 15.69 5.91 2.75
C ILE A 170 16.76 5.11 2.02
N THR A 171 16.57 3.82 1.97
CA THR A 171 17.27 2.91 1.06
C THR A 171 16.21 2.35 0.11
N TRP A 172 16.23 2.78 -1.16
CA TRP A 172 15.45 2.11 -2.18
C TRP A 172 16.09 0.74 -2.41
N GLU A 173 15.30 -0.31 -2.26
CA GLU A 173 15.72 -1.64 -2.67
C GLU A 173 15.61 -1.67 -4.21
N ASP A 174 16.75 -1.84 -4.91
CA ASP A 174 16.84 -1.98 -6.35
C ASP A 174 16.42 -3.40 -6.78
#